data_1c9f60dbe41faaf8438df306d2874590
#
_entry.id   1c9f60dbe41faaf8438df306d2874590
#
_cell.length_a   1.000
_cell.length_b   1.000
_cell.length_c   1.000
_cell.angle_alpha   90.00
_cell.angle_beta   90.00
_cell.angle_gamma   90.00
#
_symmetry.space_group_name_H-M   'P 1'
#
loop_
_entity.id
_entity.type
_entity.pdbx_description
1 polymer ?
#
loop_
_entity_poly.entity_id
_entity_poly.type
_entity_poly.pdbx_seq_one_letter_code
_entity_poly.pdbx_strand_id
1 'polypeptide(L)'
;YVSNRKQTQSSDMVLADCGAEYQNYTADITRTFPINGKYTPEQRIIYNIVLEAQDSGIVASRAGNAFKDPHKRAMEVVQKRLMELEIIKKPEEAKWYFNHGTSHYLGLDVHDAGTGTALKPNSVITVEPGVYIPEGSPCNKKWWNIGVRIEDDILITEGDPINLSVRVPRKAEDIERLMESKTMP
;
A
#
# COMPACT_ATOMS: atom_id res chain seq x y z
N TYR A 1 -9.06 -13.37 -3.51
CA TYR A 1 -9.94 -12.20 -3.53
C TYR A 1 -11.44 -12.57 -3.52
N VAL A 2 -11.86 -13.51 -4.36
CA VAL A 2 -13.28 -13.72 -4.66
C VAL A 2 -14.10 -14.44 -3.59
N SER A 3 -13.51 -15.12 -2.62
CA SER A 3 -14.32 -15.93 -1.70
C SER A 3 -14.59 -15.29 -0.35
N ASN A 4 -13.66 -14.50 0.18
CA ASN A 4 -13.72 -13.80 1.50
C ASN A 4 -14.42 -14.62 2.62
N ARG A 5 -14.14 -15.96 2.64
CA ARG A 5 -14.84 -16.93 3.50
C ARG A 5 -14.00 -17.46 4.63
N LYS A 6 -12.72 -17.07 4.69
CA LYS A 6 -11.83 -17.54 5.76
C LYS A 6 -12.31 -16.95 7.08
N GLN A 7 -12.52 -17.81 8.08
CA GLN A 7 -12.73 -17.34 9.44
C GLN A 7 -11.43 -16.73 9.96
N THR A 8 -11.49 -15.48 10.39
CA THR A 8 -10.33 -14.77 10.93
C THR A 8 -10.00 -15.23 12.34
N GLN A 9 -8.72 -15.19 12.67
CA GLN A 9 -8.18 -15.44 14.01
C GLN A 9 -7.68 -14.12 14.60
N SER A 10 -7.54 -14.05 15.92
CA SER A 10 -7.11 -12.82 16.61
C SER A 10 -5.73 -12.32 16.20
N SER A 11 -4.86 -13.20 15.67
CA SER A 11 -3.52 -12.85 15.17
C SER A 11 -3.50 -12.43 13.71
N ASP A 12 -4.61 -12.57 12.98
CA ASP A 12 -4.67 -12.22 11.56
C ASP A 12 -4.70 -10.70 11.36
N MET A 13 -4.27 -10.29 10.17
CA MET A 13 -4.53 -8.95 9.64
C MET A 13 -5.59 -9.02 8.56
N VAL A 14 -6.40 -7.98 8.46
CA VAL A 14 -7.32 -7.74 7.35
C VAL A 14 -6.71 -6.71 6.43
N LEU A 15 -6.62 -7.04 5.16
CA LEU A 15 -6.37 -6.12 4.08
C LEU A 15 -7.74 -5.77 3.48
N ALA A 16 -8.18 -4.55 3.69
CA ALA A 16 -9.41 -4.01 3.14
C ALA A 16 -9.06 -3.04 2.01
N ASP A 17 -9.53 -3.39 0.82
CA ASP A 17 -9.39 -2.63 -0.41
C ASP A 17 -10.79 -2.17 -0.79
N CYS A 18 -11.06 -0.87 -0.64
CA CYS A 18 -12.40 -0.29 -0.68
C CYS A 18 -12.39 1.04 -1.42
N GLY A 19 -13.31 1.19 -2.35
CA GLY A 19 -13.54 2.44 -3.06
C GLY A 19 -15.01 2.83 -3.06
N ALA A 20 -15.29 4.12 -2.96
CA ALA A 20 -16.61 4.67 -3.17
C ALA A 20 -16.73 5.18 -4.62
N GLU A 21 -17.95 5.19 -5.14
CA GLU A 21 -18.27 5.87 -6.39
C GLU A 21 -19.21 7.04 -6.09
N TYR A 22 -18.90 8.18 -6.65
CA TYR A 22 -19.77 9.36 -6.57
C TYR A 22 -19.81 10.08 -7.91
N GLN A 23 -21.01 10.24 -8.48
CA GLN A 23 -21.23 10.85 -9.79
C GLN A 23 -20.35 10.23 -10.89
N ASN A 24 -20.24 8.91 -10.92
CA ASN A 24 -19.44 8.07 -11.81
C ASN A 24 -17.91 8.20 -11.63
N TYR A 25 -17.42 8.93 -10.63
CA TYR A 25 -16.00 8.95 -10.29
C TYR A 25 -15.73 7.98 -9.14
N THR A 26 -14.68 7.17 -9.30
CA THR A 26 -14.29 6.14 -8.35
C THR A 26 -13.19 6.63 -7.42
N ALA A 27 -13.09 6.02 -6.25
CA ALA A 27 -11.98 6.10 -5.30
C ALA A 27 -11.41 4.71 -5.06
N ASP A 28 -10.15 4.63 -4.64
CA ASP A 28 -9.49 3.37 -4.34
C ASP A 28 -8.55 3.51 -3.14
N ILE A 29 -8.88 2.86 -2.03
CA ILE A 29 -8.12 3.00 -0.79
C ILE A 29 -7.92 1.65 -0.15
N THR A 30 -6.68 1.24 0.03
CA THR A 30 -6.37 0.04 0.81
C THR A 30 -5.80 0.40 2.18
N ARG A 31 -6.28 -0.30 3.19
CA ARG A 31 -5.68 -0.33 4.54
C ARG A 31 -5.53 -1.77 5.01
N THR A 32 -4.45 -2.02 5.75
CA THR A 32 -4.21 -3.31 6.41
C THR A 32 -4.17 -3.10 7.92
N PHE A 33 -5.02 -3.80 8.66
CA PHE A 33 -5.15 -3.62 10.11
C PHE A 33 -5.27 -4.96 10.85
N PRO A 34 -4.81 -5.06 12.10
CA PRO A 34 -4.86 -6.30 12.88
C PRO A 34 -6.27 -6.52 13.45
N ILE A 35 -6.76 -7.75 13.40
CA ILE A 35 -8.12 -8.11 13.88
C ILE A 35 -8.31 -7.77 15.37
N ASN A 36 -7.28 -7.96 16.18
CA ASN A 36 -7.33 -7.71 17.63
C ASN A 36 -7.03 -6.25 18.02
N GLY A 37 -6.85 -5.34 17.03
CA GLY A 37 -6.55 -3.94 17.26
C GLY A 37 -5.09 -3.61 17.56
N LYS A 38 -4.19 -4.59 17.59
CA LYS A 38 -2.75 -4.39 17.85
C LYS A 38 -1.89 -5.17 16.87
N TYR A 39 -0.95 -4.49 16.21
CA TYR A 39 0.06 -5.16 15.40
C TYR A 39 1.05 -5.91 16.30
N THR A 40 1.43 -7.13 15.90
CA THR A 40 2.63 -7.74 16.47
C THR A 40 3.87 -6.93 16.09
N PRO A 41 5.01 -7.11 16.79
CA PRO A 41 6.25 -6.43 16.40
C PRO A 41 6.63 -6.66 14.93
N GLU A 42 6.47 -7.91 14.45
CA GLU A 42 6.79 -8.28 13.06
C GLU A 42 5.82 -7.64 12.06
N GLN A 43 4.52 -7.68 12.34
CA GLN A 43 3.49 -7.04 11.52
C GLN A 43 3.74 -5.53 11.41
N ARG A 44 4.05 -4.87 12.53
CA ARG A 44 4.35 -3.44 12.57
C ARG A 44 5.60 -3.09 11.75
N ILE A 45 6.64 -3.93 11.81
CA ILE A 45 7.86 -3.71 11.01
C ILE A 45 7.53 -3.74 9.52
N ILE A 46 6.84 -4.79 9.04
CA ILE A 46 6.45 -4.89 7.62
C ILE A 46 5.48 -3.76 7.23
N TYR A 47 4.52 -3.43 8.10
CA TYR A 47 3.60 -2.31 7.89
C TYR A 47 4.35 -1.00 7.64
N ASN A 48 5.32 -0.68 8.50
CA ASN A 48 6.10 0.56 8.39
C ASN A 48 7.00 0.58 7.14
N ILE A 49 7.48 -0.57 6.68
CA ILE A 49 8.21 -0.67 5.40
C ILE A 49 7.29 -0.31 4.23
N VAL A 50 6.07 -0.82 4.22
CA VAL A 50 5.10 -0.50 3.17
C VAL A 50 4.69 0.97 3.23
N LEU A 51 4.50 1.54 4.42
CA LEU A 51 4.22 2.97 4.59
C LEU A 51 5.38 3.85 4.08
N GLU A 52 6.63 3.51 4.40
CA GLU A 52 7.82 4.21 3.88
C GLU A 52 7.91 4.11 2.35
N ALA A 53 7.58 2.93 1.79
CA ALA A 53 7.54 2.71 0.34
C ALA A 53 6.45 3.57 -0.31
N GLN A 54 5.27 3.68 0.31
CA GLN A 54 4.18 4.53 -0.15
C GLN A 54 4.58 6.01 -0.12
N ASP A 55 5.15 6.50 0.98
CA ASP A 55 5.63 7.89 1.08
C ASP A 55 6.64 8.20 -0.03
N SER A 56 7.57 7.28 -0.29
CA SER A 56 8.56 7.42 -1.37
C SER A 56 7.92 7.45 -2.76
N GLY A 57 6.90 6.61 -2.99
CA GLY A 57 6.11 6.60 -4.22
C GLY A 57 5.31 7.89 -4.42
N ILE A 58 4.67 8.40 -3.36
CA ILE A 58 3.92 9.66 -3.40
C ILE A 58 4.85 10.84 -3.75
N VAL A 59 6.03 10.93 -3.14
CA VAL A 59 7.01 11.98 -3.46
C VAL A 59 7.43 11.94 -4.94
N ALA A 60 7.48 10.74 -5.53
CA ALA A 60 7.81 10.57 -6.95
C ALA A 60 6.62 10.83 -7.91
N SER A 61 5.40 10.98 -7.39
CA SER A 61 4.18 11.20 -8.17
C SER A 61 4.04 12.67 -8.57
N ARG A 62 4.99 13.18 -9.37
CA ARG A 62 5.05 14.59 -9.81
C ARG A 62 4.85 14.71 -11.31
N ALA A 63 4.27 15.83 -11.72
CA ALA A 63 4.15 16.16 -13.14
C ALA A 63 5.52 16.09 -13.85
N GLY A 64 5.53 15.49 -15.05
CA GLY A 64 6.75 15.29 -15.84
C GLY A 64 7.55 14.02 -15.50
N ASN A 65 7.39 13.45 -14.32
CA ASN A 65 8.01 12.15 -13.98
C ASN A 65 7.36 11.03 -14.80
N ALA A 66 8.10 9.95 -15.02
CA ALA A 66 7.55 8.78 -15.69
C ALA A 66 6.49 8.09 -14.80
N PHE A 67 5.43 7.56 -15.42
CA PHE A 67 4.37 6.82 -14.72
C PHE A 67 4.90 5.66 -13.85
N LYS A 68 6.07 5.12 -14.18
CA LYS A 68 6.72 4.03 -13.43
C LYS A 68 7.61 4.51 -12.26
N ASP A 69 7.86 5.81 -12.12
CA ASP A 69 8.77 6.32 -11.08
C ASP A 69 8.23 6.10 -9.65
N PRO A 70 6.92 6.24 -9.33
CA PRO A 70 6.37 5.84 -8.04
C PRO A 70 6.69 4.38 -7.69
N HIS A 71 6.50 3.45 -8.63
CA HIS A 71 6.82 2.03 -8.43
C HIS A 71 8.32 1.81 -8.18
N LYS A 72 9.17 2.44 -8.99
CA LYS A 72 10.62 2.33 -8.84
C LYS A 72 11.08 2.77 -7.46
N ARG A 73 10.57 3.91 -6.97
CA ARG A 73 10.92 4.43 -5.64
C ARG A 73 10.39 3.56 -4.50
N ALA A 74 9.16 3.09 -4.61
CA ALA A 74 8.61 2.15 -3.63
C ALA A 74 9.41 0.84 -3.59
N MET A 75 9.77 0.29 -4.75
CA MET A 75 10.58 -0.93 -4.86
C MET A 75 11.99 -0.76 -4.27
N GLU A 76 12.65 0.39 -4.47
CA GLU A 76 13.95 0.70 -3.88
C GLU A 76 13.90 0.63 -2.34
N VAL A 77 12.84 1.16 -1.72
CA VAL A 77 12.61 1.07 -0.27
C VAL A 77 12.41 -0.38 0.16
N VAL A 78 11.52 -1.11 -0.52
CA VAL A 78 11.23 -2.52 -0.20
C VAL A 78 12.51 -3.37 -0.32
N GLN A 79 13.27 -3.23 -1.39
CA GLN A 79 14.55 -3.93 -1.58
C GLN A 79 15.49 -3.71 -0.41
N LYS A 80 15.75 -2.44 -0.09
CA LYS A 80 16.65 -2.07 1.00
C LYS A 80 16.20 -2.68 2.35
N ARG A 81 14.93 -2.48 2.69
CA ARG A 81 14.40 -2.89 3.99
C ARG A 81 14.29 -4.40 4.16
N LEU A 82 13.87 -5.12 3.12
CA LEU A 82 13.82 -6.58 3.17
C LEU A 82 15.22 -7.22 3.23
N MET A 83 16.24 -6.59 2.64
CA MET A 83 17.64 -7.01 2.81
C MET A 83 18.14 -6.77 4.25
N GLU A 84 17.84 -5.61 4.84
CA GLU A 84 18.19 -5.30 6.25
C GLU A 84 17.57 -6.31 7.23
N LEU A 85 16.39 -6.85 6.91
CA LEU A 85 15.70 -7.88 7.70
C LEU A 85 16.11 -9.32 7.35
N GLU A 86 17.03 -9.50 6.41
CA GLU A 86 17.47 -10.80 5.89
C GLU A 86 16.30 -11.65 5.32
N ILE A 87 15.21 -10.99 4.88
CA ILE A 87 14.09 -11.64 4.21
C ILE A 87 14.49 -11.99 2.77
N ILE A 88 15.30 -11.14 2.13
CA ILE A 88 15.91 -11.37 0.84
C ILE A 88 17.43 -11.23 0.95
N LYS A 89 18.15 -11.88 0.03
CA LYS A 89 19.62 -11.82 -0.05
C LYS A 89 20.12 -10.92 -1.17
N LYS A 90 19.26 -10.68 -2.17
CA LYS A 90 19.54 -9.88 -3.36
C LYS A 90 18.36 -8.97 -3.67
N PRO A 91 18.60 -7.75 -4.17
CA PRO A 91 17.52 -6.79 -4.45
C PRO A 91 16.45 -7.34 -5.41
N GLU A 92 16.85 -8.12 -6.42
CA GLU A 92 15.93 -8.69 -7.41
C GLU A 92 14.93 -9.70 -6.84
N GLU A 93 15.18 -10.23 -5.64
CA GLU A 93 14.26 -11.14 -4.94
C GLU A 93 13.05 -10.40 -4.36
N ALA A 94 13.11 -9.08 -4.20
CA ALA A 94 11.99 -8.28 -3.68
C ALA A 94 10.72 -8.44 -4.51
N LYS A 95 10.84 -8.69 -5.82
CA LYS A 95 9.70 -8.98 -6.72
C LYS A 95 8.88 -10.20 -6.31
N TRP A 96 9.42 -11.11 -5.49
CA TRP A 96 8.66 -12.27 -4.99
C TRP A 96 7.68 -11.86 -3.89
N TYR A 97 7.95 -10.74 -3.22
CA TYR A 97 7.17 -10.23 -2.11
C TYR A 97 6.37 -8.98 -2.47
N PHE A 98 6.86 -8.19 -3.44
CA PHE A 98 6.16 -7.06 -4.03
C PHE A 98 5.99 -7.32 -5.53
N ASN A 99 4.90 -7.99 -5.90
CA ASN A 99 4.72 -8.63 -7.20
C ASN A 99 3.64 -7.99 -8.08
N HIS A 100 3.24 -6.75 -7.79
CA HIS A 100 2.28 -5.98 -8.58
C HIS A 100 2.77 -4.54 -8.84
N GLY A 101 2.06 -3.81 -9.69
CA GLY A 101 2.30 -2.39 -9.91
C GLY A 101 1.97 -1.56 -8.67
N THR A 102 2.47 -0.34 -8.63
CA THR A 102 2.22 0.59 -7.52
C THR A 102 1.14 1.61 -7.88
N SER A 103 0.78 1.73 -9.17
CA SER A 103 -0.10 2.81 -9.60
C SER A 103 -0.90 2.40 -10.84
N HIS A 104 -2.14 2.84 -10.86
CA HIS A 104 -2.98 2.93 -12.04
C HIS A 104 -3.69 4.29 -12.07
N TYR A 105 -4.19 4.69 -13.23
CA TYR A 105 -5.07 5.86 -13.30
C TYR A 105 -6.41 5.54 -12.68
N LEU A 106 -7.03 6.54 -12.10
CA LEU A 106 -8.31 6.48 -11.39
C LEU A 106 -9.21 7.61 -11.90
N GLY A 107 -10.47 7.31 -12.16
CA GLY A 107 -11.42 8.29 -12.69
C GLY A 107 -12.82 7.71 -12.87
N LEU A 108 -13.31 7.64 -14.11
CA LEU A 108 -14.62 7.04 -14.42
C LEU A 108 -14.61 5.53 -14.24
N ASP A 109 -13.46 4.90 -14.38
CA ASP A 109 -13.21 3.51 -14.01
C ASP A 109 -12.17 3.46 -12.89
N VAL A 110 -12.24 2.43 -12.02
CA VAL A 110 -11.24 2.23 -10.96
C VAL A 110 -9.85 1.98 -11.57
N HIS A 111 -9.78 1.23 -12.66
CA HIS A 111 -8.59 1.11 -13.51
C HIS A 111 -8.82 1.93 -14.79
N ASP A 112 -8.68 3.25 -14.67
CA ASP A 112 -9.05 4.16 -15.75
C ASP A 112 -7.98 4.25 -16.85
N ALA A 113 -8.41 4.75 -18.00
CA ALA A 113 -7.54 4.93 -19.15
C ALA A 113 -6.45 5.98 -18.88
N GLY A 114 -5.25 5.71 -19.35
CA GLY A 114 -4.12 6.64 -19.22
C GLY A 114 -3.04 6.40 -20.26
N THR A 115 -2.17 7.37 -20.46
CA THR A 115 -1.11 7.29 -21.48
C THR A 115 0.04 6.37 -21.09
N GLY A 116 0.21 6.09 -19.78
CA GLY A 116 1.30 5.25 -19.24
C GLY A 116 2.71 5.82 -19.46
N THR A 117 2.83 7.07 -19.89
CA THR A 117 4.11 7.75 -20.18
C THR A 117 4.51 8.66 -19.01
N ALA A 118 4.49 9.97 -19.22
CA ALA A 118 4.73 10.95 -18.17
C ALA A 118 3.45 11.30 -17.42
N LEU A 119 3.54 11.49 -16.11
CA LEU A 119 2.47 11.98 -15.27
C LEU A 119 2.12 13.42 -15.68
N LYS A 120 0.84 13.69 -15.81
CA LYS A 120 0.34 15.02 -16.22
C LYS A 120 -0.40 15.67 -15.05
N PRO A 121 -0.31 17.00 -14.90
CA PRO A 121 -1.13 17.73 -13.95
C PRO A 121 -2.62 17.42 -14.14
N ASN A 122 -3.38 17.42 -13.05
CA ASN A 122 -4.81 17.10 -12.97
C ASN A 122 -5.17 15.63 -13.29
N SER A 123 -4.19 14.73 -13.42
CA SER A 123 -4.48 13.29 -13.38
C SER A 123 -4.47 12.78 -11.94
N VAL A 124 -5.27 11.75 -11.67
CA VAL A 124 -5.29 11.02 -10.40
C VAL A 124 -4.74 9.63 -10.65
N ILE A 125 -3.86 9.18 -9.78
CA ILE A 125 -3.31 7.82 -9.77
C ILE A 125 -3.38 7.25 -8.36
N THR A 126 -3.42 5.92 -8.24
CA THR A 126 -3.17 5.25 -6.97
C THR A 126 -1.69 5.20 -6.65
N VAL A 127 -1.34 5.12 -5.35
CA VAL A 127 -0.01 4.72 -4.87
C VAL A 127 -0.18 3.64 -3.82
N GLU A 128 0.03 2.38 -4.23
CA GLU A 128 -0.41 1.17 -3.52
C GLU A 128 0.69 0.11 -3.34
N PRO A 129 1.87 0.41 -2.82
CA PRO A 129 2.87 -0.63 -2.59
C PRO A 129 2.38 -1.69 -1.62
N GLY A 130 2.85 -2.92 -1.80
CA GLY A 130 2.54 -4.02 -0.91
C GLY A 130 3.73 -4.97 -0.71
N VAL A 131 3.75 -5.62 0.46
CA VAL A 131 4.70 -6.71 0.78
C VAL A 131 3.90 -7.89 1.30
N TYR A 132 4.07 -9.06 0.68
CA TYR A 132 3.36 -10.29 1.00
C TYR A 132 4.36 -11.42 1.20
N ILE A 133 4.41 -11.99 2.42
CA ILE A 133 5.36 -13.03 2.80
C ILE A 133 4.59 -14.31 3.09
N PRO A 134 4.38 -15.19 2.10
CA PRO A 134 3.64 -16.42 2.31
C PRO A 134 4.41 -17.41 3.21
N GLU A 135 3.67 -18.34 3.78
CA GLU A 135 4.27 -19.49 4.45
C GLU A 135 5.17 -20.27 3.48
N GLY A 136 6.32 -20.75 3.98
CA GLY A 136 7.31 -21.43 3.15
C GLY A 136 8.31 -20.51 2.45
N SER A 137 8.19 -19.17 2.60
CA SER A 137 9.20 -18.23 2.11
C SER A 137 10.59 -18.56 2.68
N PRO A 138 11.69 -18.40 1.89
CA PRO A 138 13.06 -18.73 2.31
C PRO A 138 13.64 -17.68 3.27
N CYS A 139 12.89 -17.35 4.32
CA CYS A 139 13.28 -16.42 5.38
C CYS A 139 12.85 -16.94 6.74
N ASN A 140 13.17 -16.22 7.81
CA ASN A 140 12.76 -16.62 9.16
C ASN A 140 11.23 -16.71 9.24
N LYS A 141 10.72 -17.81 9.83
CA LYS A 141 9.28 -18.12 9.97
C LYS A 141 8.47 -17.03 10.67
N LYS A 142 9.11 -16.19 11.51
CA LYS A 142 8.44 -15.06 12.17
C LYS A 142 7.82 -14.05 11.20
N TRP A 143 8.29 -14.02 9.95
CA TRP A 143 7.78 -13.14 8.89
C TRP A 143 6.65 -13.77 8.08
N TRP A 144 6.45 -15.08 8.17
CA TRP A 144 5.46 -15.78 7.35
C TRP A 144 4.03 -15.32 7.63
N ASN A 145 3.18 -15.40 6.61
CA ASN A 145 1.77 -15.01 6.65
C ASN A 145 1.53 -13.53 6.99
N ILE A 146 2.54 -12.68 6.78
CA ILE A 146 2.38 -11.22 6.87
C ILE A 146 2.19 -10.68 5.47
N GLY A 147 1.03 -10.05 5.24
CA GLY A 147 0.72 -9.35 3.98
C GLY A 147 0.18 -7.95 4.29
N VAL A 148 0.77 -6.93 3.68
CA VAL A 148 0.40 -5.53 3.87
C VAL A 148 0.33 -4.83 2.53
N ARG A 149 -0.74 -4.06 2.28
CA ARG A 149 -0.84 -3.01 1.26
C ARG A 149 -1.40 -1.75 1.91
N ILE A 150 -0.88 -0.62 1.51
CA ILE A 150 -1.38 0.72 1.88
C ILE A 150 -1.51 1.50 0.58
N GLU A 151 -2.67 2.07 0.36
CA GLU A 151 -3.05 2.75 -0.88
C GLU A 151 -3.77 4.04 -0.62
N ASP A 152 -3.40 5.06 -1.38
CA ASP A 152 -4.07 6.34 -1.44
C ASP A 152 -4.22 6.83 -2.88
N ASP A 153 -5.26 7.65 -3.10
CA ASP A 153 -5.50 8.38 -4.34
C ASP A 153 -4.68 9.67 -4.34
N ILE A 154 -3.85 9.83 -5.37
CA ILE A 154 -2.90 10.94 -5.47
C ILE A 154 -3.20 11.80 -6.69
N LEU A 155 -3.54 13.07 -6.44
CA LEU A 155 -3.69 14.07 -7.48
C LEU A 155 -2.32 14.62 -7.89
N ILE A 156 -1.99 14.49 -9.15
CA ILE A 156 -0.79 15.09 -9.76
C ILE A 156 -1.03 16.57 -9.98
N THR A 157 -0.13 17.40 -9.47
CA THR A 157 -0.18 18.86 -9.64
C THR A 157 1.07 19.39 -10.35
N GLU A 158 1.10 20.68 -10.68
CA GLU A 158 2.34 21.34 -11.15
C GLU A 158 3.43 21.43 -10.07
N GLY A 159 3.05 21.30 -8.79
CA GLY A 159 3.95 21.31 -7.65
C GLY A 159 4.03 19.95 -6.95
N ASP A 160 3.84 19.96 -5.63
CA ASP A 160 3.80 18.72 -4.83
C ASP A 160 2.49 17.96 -5.08
N PRO A 161 2.53 16.62 -5.12
CA PRO A 161 1.33 15.81 -5.25
C PRO A 161 0.41 16.00 -4.04
N ILE A 162 -0.90 15.90 -4.27
CA ILE A 162 -1.91 16.02 -3.20
C ILE A 162 -2.48 14.63 -2.92
N ASN A 163 -2.36 14.17 -1.68
CA ASN A 163 -3.03 12.96 -1.21
C ASN A 163 -4.51 13.27 -0.93
N LEU A 164 -5.42 12.73 -1.74
CA LEU A 164 -6.86 12.92 -1.61
C LEU A 164 -7.44 12.10 -0.45
N SER A 165 -6.75 11.03 -0.06
CA SER A 165 -7.16 10.09 0.99
C SER A 165 -6.61 10.45 2.38
N VAL A 166 -6.02 11.64 2.55
CA VAL A 166 -5.31 12.06 3.79
C VAL A 166 -6.12 11.92 5.08
N ARG A 167 -7.46 11.93 4.99
CA ARG A 167 -8.35 11.78 6.15
C ARG A 167 -8.47 10.34 6.64
N VAL A 168 -8.08 9.35 5.85
CA VAL A 168 -8.10 7.94 6.24
C VAL A 168 -6.77 7.59 6.92
N PRO A 169 -6.76 7.24 8.21
CA PRO A 169 -5.53 6.95 8.95
C PRO A 169 -4.67 5.91 8.23
N ARG A 170 -3.35 6.17 8.15
CA ARG A 170 -2.39 5.24 7.53
C ARG A 170 -1.15 4.97 8.40
N LYS A 171 -0.95 5.68 9.51
CA LYS A 171 0.07 5.32 10.49
C LYS A 171 -0.43 4.22 11.39
N ALA A 172 0.43 3.25 11.71
CA ALA A 172 0.05 2.09 12.51
C ALA A 172 -0.54 2.48 13.86
N GLU A 173 0.02 3.49 14.52
CA GLU A 173 -0.44 4.00 15.81
C GLU A 173 -1.82 4.67 15.74
N ASP A 174 -2.14 5.33 14.63
CA ASP A 174 -3.45 5.98 14.44
C ASP A 174 -4.54 4.92 14.17
N ILE A 175 -4.19 3.86 13.43
CA ILE A 175 -5.08 2.72 13.21
C ILE A 175 -5.35 1.99 14.52
N GLU A 176 -4.33 1.68 15.32
CA GLU A 176 -4.53 1.04 16.63
C GLU A 176 -5.40 1.89 17.55
N ARG A 177 -5.18 3.22 17.57
CA ARG A 177 -6.00 4.14 18.37
C ARG A 177 -7.46 4.16 17.92
N LEU A 178 -7.70 4.12 16.60
CA LEU A 178 -9.04 4.04 16.04
C LEU A 178 -9.75 2.75 16.45
N MET A 179 -9.04 1.62 16.42
CA MET A 179 -9.58 0.31 16.79
C MET A 179 -9.84 0.18 18.30
N GLU A 180 -9.08 0.89 19.14
CA GLU A 180 -9.31 0.96 20.60
C GLU A 180 -10.54 1.79 20.96
N SER A 181 -10.93 2.73 20.11
CA SER A 181 -12.09 3.56 20.37
C SER A 181 -13.38 2.74 20.31
N LYS A 182 -14.05 2.55 21.45
CA LYS A 182 -15.32 1.81 21.56
C LYS A 182 -16.52 2.55 20.94
N THR A 183 -16.29 3.71 20.38
CA THR A 183 -17.27 4.54 19.70
C THR A 183 -16.93 4.64 18.24
N MET A 184 -17.43 3.68 17.45
CA MET A 184 -17.66 4.03 16.06
C MET A 184 -18.92 4.93 16.01
N PRO A 185 -18.88 6.03 15.24
CA PRO A 185 -20.05 6.88 15.09
C PRO A 185 -21.21 6.15 14.41
#